data_6e2a1cdebcf7aa55049304fa9b5646ea
#
_entry.id   6e2a1cdebcf7aa55049304fa9b5646ea
#
_cell.length_a   1.000
_cell.length_b   1.000
_cell.length_c   1.000
_cell.angle_alpha   90.00
_cell.angle_beta   90.00
_cell.angle_gamma   90.00
#
_symmetry.space_group_name_H-M   'P 1'
#
loop_
_entity.id
_entity.type
_entity.pdbx_description
1 polymer ?
#
loop_
_entity_poly.entity_id
_entity_poly.type
_entity_poly.pdbx_seq_one_letter_code
_entity_poly.pdbx_strand_id
1 'polypeptide(L)'
;MPLLLLSYSFESQALSATTSERIHGTAPYLTFDGGVTKVTKTEDLLGIKLSDGRTFAPQDNPSSPTSPIELSNVGDTLADIEMIVPPSSDSININDLVTQGKWRDDDGDGQGASEITASGSISLAITDKDGNTINRSDALDICNAPYKVTLSSTGGSLTTQYGLPDSSTFSGGTAEYYITPPSQPVICSVRPNLLVGGTSGIVSYDGPRYAGPANIWNPAKGFLVQSTNPSSYGLNFPTTGSDGLYFDLLIAGVDASQLSWTVTTRGDITATVSWVRPHTGTFTDPQGSTISADIWIRDKSKNVTRVTLNGPKANSTQINSDNPSSLRRPSLPQTFELVGRDRSGNEVRYGFELRQWFVNRGGQRTSHSNQTTWCNSLGYRMPRVSDLTNAKCGVHSYFPCINGIDGAIPSSDGNYHMRHIGAGFFTEWGVMLYYADAGFVFYDYWTSDAAGNYWFAVVSHSGDLYSDNPNKGLWAVCTTP
;
A
#
# COMPACT_ATOMS: atom_id res chain seq x y z
N MET A 1 -87.15 27.76 73.36
CA MET A 1 -87.02 27.82 71.88
C MET A 1 -85.54 27.84 71.56
N PRO A 2 -84.96 26.74 70.98
CA PRO A 2 -83.65 26.75 70.52
C PRO A 2 -83.60 27.23 69.03
N LEU A 3 -82.73 28.22 68.72
CA LEU A 3 -82.48 28.63 67.41
C LEU A 3 -81.56 27.61 66.68
N LEU A 4 -82.06 27.07 65.59
CA LEU A 4 -81.27 26.27 64.69
C LEU A 4 -80.39 27.17 63.77
N LEU A 5 -79.08 27.07 63.95
CA LEU A 5 -78.10 27.68 63.05
C LEU A 5 -77.87 26.74 61.87
N LEU A 6 -78.33 27.12 60.69
CA LEU A 6 -78.08 26.44 59.43
C LEU A 6 -76.65 26.88 58.95
N SER A 7 -75.73 25.94 58.84
CA SER A 7 -74.46 26.15 58.24
C SER A 7 -74.60 26.15 56.71
N TYR A 8 -74.35 27.32 56.13
CA TYR A 8 -74.16 27.44 54.68
C TYR A 8 -72.73 26.97 54.30
N SER A 9 -72.66 25.87 53.58
CA SER A 9 -71.40 25.50 52.91
C SER A 9 -71.34 26.24 51.60
N PHE A 10 -70.31 27.09 51.46
CA PHE A 10 -69.96 27.64 50.16
C PHE A 10 -69.16 26.57 49.41
N GLU A 11 -69.74 26.03 48.32
CA GLU A 11 -68.97 25.27 47.36
C GLU A 11 -67.99 26.21 46.67
N SER A 12 -66.74 26.00 46.95
CA SER A 12 -65.63 26.64 46.20
C SER A 12 -65.57 25.92 44.84
N GLN A 13 -66.06 26.48 43.78
CA GLN A 13 -65.73 26.07 42.41
C GLN A 13 -64.32 26.51 42.14
N ALA A 14 -63.41 25.55 42.04
CA ALA A 14 -62.11 25.77 41.46
C ALA A 14 -62.29 26.16 39.98
N LEU A 15 -61.98 27.38 39.61
CA LEU A 15 -61.85 27.79 38.23
C LEU A 15 -60.68 27.04 37.60
N SER A 16 -60.96 25.98 36.84
CA SER A 16 -59.97 25.43 35.93
C SER A 16 -60.00 26.26 34.65
N ALA A 17 -59.06 27.16 34.48
CA ALA A 17 -58.85 27.81 33.22
C ALA A 17 -57.96 26.88 32.35
N THR A 18 -58.57 26.28 31.32
CA THR A 18 -57.82 25.60 30.25
C THR A 18 -57.49 26.64 29.19
N THR A 19 -56.21 26.95 29.00
CA THR A 19 -55.78 27.77 27.87
C THR A 19 -56.00 26.98 26.61
N SER A 20 -56.85 27.43 25.71
CA SER A 20 -57.17 26.84 24.41
C SER A 20 -56.17 27.28 23.31
N GLU A 21 -55.28 28.19 23.64
CA GLU A 21 -54.27 28.66 22.69
C GLU A 21 -52.93 27.98 22.93
N ARG A 22 -52.35 27.46 21.86
CA ARG A 22 -51.00 26.94 21.83
C ARG A 22 -50.01 28.05 21.78
N ILE A 23 -48.86 27.93 22.46
CA ILE A 23 -47.77 28.88 22.35
C ILE A 23 -47.20 28.74 20.93
N HIS A 24 -47.19 29.85 20.16
CA HIS A 24 -46.57 29.91 18.87
C HIS A 24 -45.20 30.53 19.04
N GLY A 25 -44.16 29.75 18.70
CA GLY A 25 -42.76 30.13 18.90
C GLY A 25 -41.87 29.72 17.76
N THR A 26 -40.68 29.26 18.11
CA THR A 26 -39.65 28.80 17.19
C THR A 26 -39.40 27.31 17.38
N ALA A 27 -38.92 26.63 16.35
CA ALA A 27 -38.53 25.24 16.46
C ALA A 27 -37.18 25.10 17.20
N PRO A 28 -37.00 24.04 18.02
CA PRO A 28 -35.73 23.77 18.64
C PRO A 28 -34.61 23.52 17.60
N TYR A 29 -33.38 23.95 17.91
CA TYR A 29 -32.25 23.81 17.02
C TYR A 29 -30.94 23.45 17.76
N LEU A 30 -29.99 22.81 17.06
CA LEU A 30 -28.64 22.61 17.56
C LEU A 30 -27.82 23.91 17.44
N THR A 31 -26.96 24.15 18.44
CA THR A 31 -26.03 25.29 18.46
C THR A 31 -24.80 24.92 19.29
N PHE A 32 -23.62 25.43 18.88
CA PHE A 32 -22.35 25.18 19.57
C PHE A 32 -21.75 26.45 20.19
N ASP A 33 -22.35 27.59 19.93
CA ASP A 33 -21.90 28.93 20.37
C ASP A 33 -22.94 29.68 21.23
N GLY A 34 -23.84 28.91 21.85
CA GLY A 34 -24.83 29.46 22.77
C GLY A 34 -26.04 30.09 22.11
N GLY A 35 -26.31 29.82 20.85
CA GLY A 35 -27.47 30.30 20.11
C GLY A 35 -27.15 31.37 19.08
N VAL A 36 -25.89 31.74 18.91
CA VAL A 36 -25.47 32.70 17.87
C VAL A 36 -25.63 32.09 16.48
N THR A 37 -25.21 30.82 16.33
CA THR A 37 -25.37 30.08 15.06
C THR A 37 -26.38 28.95 15.24
N LYS A 38 -27.40 28.94 14.40
CA LYS A 38 -28.38 27.85 14.31
C LYS A 38 -27.88 26.81 13.31
N VAL A 39 -27.73 25.57 13.76
CA VAL A 39 -27.44 24.44 12.88
C VAL A 39 -28.75 23.97 12.25
N THR A 40 -28.95 24.31 11.01
CA THR A 40 -30.19 23.98 10.26
C THR A 40 -29.98 22.88 9.24
N LYS A 41 -28.73 22.55 8.93
CA LYS A 41 -28.33 21.51 7.98
C LYS A 41 -27.31 20.57 8.61
N THR A 42 -27.39 19.30 8.27
CA THR A 42 -26.43 18.28 8.69
C THR A 42 -25.00 18.62 8.27
N GLU A 43 -24.84 19.26 7.13
CA GLU A 43 -23.55 19.69 6.59
C GLU A 43 -22.77 20.56 7.57
N ASP A 44 -23.48 21.39 8.37
CA ASP A 44 -22.87 22.25 9.37
C ASP A 44 -22.24 21.45 10.53
N LEU A 45 -22.65 20.19 10.74
CA LEU A 45 -22.11 19.27 11.75
C LEU A 45 -20.94 18.44 11.27
N LEU A 46 -20.72 18.34 9.98
CA LEU A 46 -19.72 17.45 9.37
C LEU A 46 -18.42 18.19 9.01
N GLY A 47 -18.18 19.35 9.61
CA GLY A 47 -16.95 20.11 9.44
C GLY A 47 -15.79 19.54 10.27
N ILE A 48 -14.57 19.90 9.86
CA ILE A 48 -13.34 19.59 10.58
C ILE A 48 -12.55 20.87 10.87
N LYS A 49 -11.76 20.84 11.97
CA LYS A 49 -10.82 21.91 12.32
C LYS A 49 -9.45 21.30 12.64
N LEU A 50 -8.42 21.78 11.98
CA LEU A 50 -7.05 21.33 12.17
C LEU A 50 -6.41 21.96 13.40
N SER A 51 -5.29 21.39 13.85
CA SER A 51 -4.51 21.86 15.00
C SER A 51 -3.99 23.31 14.85
N ASP A 52 -3.78 23.77 13.60
CA ASP A 52 -3.37 25.14 13.28
C ASP A 52 -4.52 26.15 13.22
N GLY A 53 -5.76 25.71 13.46
CA GLY A 53 -6.95 26.53 13.46
C GLY A 53 -7.68 26.66 12.11
N ARG A 54 -7.13 26.10 11.01
CA ARG A 54 -7.86 26.03 9.72
C ARG A 54 -9.11 25.19 9.87
N THR A 55 -10.23 25.67 9.34
CA THR A 55 -11.52 25.01 9.40
C THR A 55 -11.99 24.70 7.97
N PHE A 56 -12.64 23.56 7.80
CA PHE A 56 -13.21 23.13 6.52
C PHE A 56 -14.63 22.63 6.75
N ALA A 57 -15.60 23.31 6.15
CA ALA A 57 -16.96 22.84 6.07
C ALA A 57 -17.15 22.01 4.79
N PRO A 58 -18.14 21.09 4.73
CA PRO A 58 -18.35 20.25 3.56
C PRO A 58 -18.48 21.03 2.23
N GLN A 59 -19.15 22.17 2.26
CA GLN A 59 -19.36 23.02 1.07
C GLN A 59 -18.09 23.75 0.62
N ASP A 60 -17.12 23.94 1.52
CA ASP A 60 -15.87 24.68 1.25
C ASP A 60 -14.65 23.73 1.26
N ASN A 61 -14.89 22.42 1.21
CA ASN A 61 -13.84 21.41 1.24
C ASN A 61 -13.04 21.39 -0.07
N PRO A 62 -11.76 21.81 -0.09
CA PRO A 62 -10.94 21.81 -1.29
C PRO A 62 -10.26 20.45 -1.54
N SER A 63 -10.36 19.50 -0.61
CA SER A 63 -9.57 18.28 -0.64
C SER A 63 -10.09 17.26 -1.65
N SER A 64 -9.15 16.54 -2.23
CA SER A 64 -9.40 15.42 -3.12
C SER A 64 -8.30 14.37 -2.97
N PRO A 65 -8.44 13.15 -3.53
CA PRO A 65 -7.36 12.16 -3.52
C PRO A 65 -6.03 12.65 -4.11
N THR A 66 -6.08 13.62 -5.03
CA THR A 66 -4.90 14.20 -5.70
C THR A 66 -4.46 15.55 -5.15
N SER A 67 -5.27 16.15 -4.28
CA SER A 67 -4.99 17.43 -3.64
C SER A 67 -5.47 17.37 -2.18
N PRO A 68 -4.82 16.61 -1.30
CA PRO A 68 -5.24 16.49 0.09
C PRO A 68 -4.92 17.76 0.89
N ILE A 69 -5.63 17.94 2.01
CA ILE A 69 -5.29 18.94 3.02
C ILE A 69 -4.06 18.45 3.78
N GLU A 70 -3.00 19.25 3.79
CA GLU A 70 -1.76 18.96 4.50
C GLU A 70 -1.87 19.40 5.96
N LEU A 71 -1.50 18.52 6.90
CA LEU A 71 -1.35 18.84 8.31
C LEU A 71 -0.12 19.74 8.52
N SER A 72 -0.16 20.57 9.55
CA SER A 72 0.87 21.60 9.73
C SER A 72 2.12 21.09 10.42
N ASN A 73 1.98 20.08 11.29
CA ASN A 73 3.10 19.64 12.12
C ASN A 73 3.46 18.19 11.80
N VAL A 74 4.76 17.92 11.78
CA VAL A 74 5.28 16.54 11.76
C VAL A 74 4.91 15.86 13.09
N GLY A 75 4.23 14.72 12.99
CA GLY A 75 3.79 13.96 14.15
C GLY A 75 2.33 14.19 14.54
N ASP A 76 1.63 15.17 13.94
CA ASP A 76 0.18 15.28 14.08
C ASP A 76 -0.48 13.98 13.61
N THR A 77 -1.53 13.57 14.32
CA THR A 77 -2.38 12.42 14.02
C THR A 77 -3.78 12.89 13.63
N LEU A 78 -4.64 11.99 13.22
CA LEU A 78 -6.04 12.33 12.95
C LEU A 78 -6.86 12.59 14.25
N ALA A 79 -6.28 12.25 15.41
CA ALA A 79 -6.88 12.61 16.70
C ALA A 79 -6.73 14.10 17.03
N ASP A 80 -5.75 14.79 16.41
CA ASP A 80 -5.54 16.22 16.57
C ASP A 80 -6.48 17.08 15.73
N ILE A 81 -7.31 16.43 14.90
CA ILE A 81 -8.38 17.09 14.13
C ILE A 81 -9.64 17.15 14.99
N GLU A 82 -10.07 18.37 15.31
CA GLU A 82 -11.34 18.62 15.99
C GLU A 82 -12.50 18.34 15.04
N MET A 83 -13.46 17.57 15.50
CA MET A 83 -14.73 17.27 14.80
C MET A 83 -15.81 16.97 15.83
N ILE A 84 -17.07 16.89 15.37
CA ILE A 84 -18.21 16.63 16.23
C ILE A 84 -18.12 15.28 16.97
N VAL A 85 -17.52 14.27 16.34
CA VAL A 85 -17.27 12.95 16.94
C VAL A 85 -16.07 13.06 17.88
N PRO A 86 -16.22 12.71 19.17
CA PRO A 86 -15.14 12.81 20.15
C PRO A 86 -13.93 11.93 19.78
N PRO A 87 -12.71 12.29 20.20
CA PRO A 87 -11.51 11.50 19.91
C PRO A 87 -11.53 10.05 20.43
N SER A 88 -12.33 9.81 21.47
CA SER A 88 -12.47 8.49 22.13
C SER A 88 -13.50 7.58 21.51
N SER A 89 -14.19 8.00 20.43
CA SER A 89 -15.27 7.26 19.79
C SER A 89 -15.26 7.46 18.29
N ASP A 90 -15.84 6.51 17.56
CA ASP A 90 -16.09 6.60 16.12
C ASP A 90 -17.52 7.01 15.78
N SER A 91 -18.32 7.36 16.80
CA SER A 91 -19.69 7.87 16.61
C SER A 91 -20.16 8.70 17.78
N ILE A 92 -21.19 9.52 17.55
CA ILE A 92 -21.92 10.26 18.57
C ILE A 92 -23.41 10.27 18.21
N ASN A 93 -24.27 10.11 19.22
CA ASN A 93 -25.70 10.31 19.02
C ASN A 93 -26.05 11.80 19.16
N ILE A 94 -27.03 12.27 18.40
CA ILE A 94 -27.48 13.66 18.51
C ILE A 94 -28.05 13.95 19.92
N ASN A 95 -28.65 12.94 20.55
CA ASN A 95 -29.12 13.07 21.93
C ASN A 95 -28.00 13.33 22.93
N ASP A 96 -26.76 12.89 22.67
CA ASP A 96 -25.60 13.19 23.51
C ASP A 96 -25.19 14.65 23.40
N LEU A 97 -25.38 15.28 22.24
CA LEU A 97 -25.17 16.72 22.04
C LEU A 97 -26.20 17.54 22.83
N VAL A 98 -27.43 17.08 22.83
CA VAL A 98 -28.53 17.68 23.60
C VAL A 98 -28.23 17.64 25.11
N THR A 99 -27.80 16.49 25.64
CA THR A 99 -27.40 16.33 27.05
C THR A 99 -26.20 17.21 27.42
N GLN A 100 -25.34 17.56 26.47
CA GLN A 100 -24.24 18.51 26.64
C GLN A 100 -24.71 19.97 26.54
N GLY A 101 -26.00 20.23 26.39
CA GLY A 101 -26.56 21.60 26.28
C GLY A 101 -26.27 22.29 24.95
N LYS A 102 -25.99 21.51 23.88
CA LYS A 102 -25.71 21.99 22.52
C LYS A 102 -26.98 22.21 21.70
N TRP A 103 -28.01 22.75 22.35
CA TRP A 103 -29.28 23.09 21.72
C TRP A 103 -29.89 24.35 22.34
N ARG A 104 -30.83 24.98 21.65
CA ARG A 104 -31.63 26.12 22.12
C ARG A 104 -33.00 26.07 21.48
N ASP A 105 -33.92 26.77 22.15
CA ASP A 105 -35.21 27.18 21.64
C ASP A 105 -35.37 28.68 22.00
N ASP A 106 -35.65 29.53 21.02
CA ASP A 106 -35.57 31.00 21.21
C ASP A 106 -36.73 31.55 22.06
N ASP A 107 -37.87 30.84 22.10
CA ASP A 107 -39.01 31.26 22.92
C ASP A 107 -39.00 30.66 24.32
N GLY A 108 -38.03 29.80 24.62
CA GLY A 108 -37.83 29.20 25.92
C GLY A 108 -38.74 28.01 26.22
N ASP A 109 -39.56 27.59 25.27
CA ASP A 109 -40.39 26.39 25.44
C ASP A 109 -39.51 25.13 25.47
N GLY A 110 -39.80 24.23 26.41
CA GLY A 110 -39.05 22.99 26.53
C GLY A 110 -37.61 23.13 27.00
N GLN A 111 -37.25 24.22 27.63
CA GLN A 111 -35.88 24.45 28.16
C GLN A 111 -35.55 23.60 29.42
N GLY A 112 -36.46 22.77 29.90
CA GLY A 112 -36.23 21.83 31.01
C GLY A 112 -35.31 20.68 30.61
N ALA A 113 -34.43 20.24 31.51
CA ALA A 113 -33.39 19.23 31.24
C ALA A 113 -33.90 17.84 30.80
N SER A 114 -35.20 17.56 30.93
CA SER A 114 -35.84 16.29 30.56
C SER A 114 -36.92 16.43 29.50
N GLU A 115 -37.07 17.61 28.89
CA GLU A 115 -38.23 17.93 28.04
C GLU A 115 -37.88 17.92 26.54
N ILE A 116 -36.64 17.65 26.17
CA ILE A 116 -36.18 17.53 24.80
C ILE A 116 -35.66 16.15 24.49
N THR A 117 -36.02 15.63 23.34
CA THR A 117 -35.51 14.38 22.81
C THR A 117 -34.91 14.62 21.43
N ALA A 118 -33.85 13.85 21.12
CA ALA A 118 -33.21 13.91 19.83
C ALA A 118 -33.02 12.52 19.24
N SER A 119 -33.11 12.42 17.94
CA SER A 119 -32.79 11.20 17.20
C SER A 119 -31.70 11.45 16.18
N GLY A 120 -31.06 10.38 15.74
CA GLY A 120 -29.96 10.42 14.76
C GLY A 120 -28.59 10.25 15.36
N SER A 121 -27.62 9.98 14.50
CA SER A 121 -26.22 9.76 14.88
C SER A 121 -25.27 10.27 13.80
N ILE A 122 -24.05 10.57 14.21
CA ILE A 122 -22.94 10.89 13.31
C ILE A 122 -21.86 9.84 13.55
N SER A 123 -21.34 9.26 12.48
CA SER A 123 -20.27 8.28 12.50
C SER A 123 -19.04 8.77 11.74
N LEU A 124 -17.89 8.27 12.15
CA LEU A 124 -16.57 8.53 11.56
C LEU A 124 -16.00 7.21 11.04
N ALA A 125 -15.50 7.24 9.81
CA ALA A 125 -14.67 6.19 9.26
C ALA A 125 -13.40 6.78 8.68
N ILE A 126 -12.26 6.11 8.89
CA ILE A 126 -10.97 6.57 8.38
C ILE A 126 -10.31 5.42 7.63
N THR A 127 -9.83 5.70 6.41
CA THR A 127 -9.06 4.74 5.63
C THR A 127 -7.80 5.40 5.05
N ASP A 128 -6.77 4.59 4.82
CA ASP A 128 -5.63 5.00 4.01
C ASP A 128 -5.96 4.99 2.50
N LYS A 129 -5.00 5.35 1.66
CA LYS A 129 -5.16 5.35 0.19
C LYS A 129 -5.45 3.97 -0.41
N ASP A 130 -5.10 2.90 0.29
CA ASP A 130 -5.28 1.51 -0.15
C ASP A 130 -6.60 0.93 0.39
N GLY A 131 -7.37 1.71 1.18
CA GLY A 131 -8.67 1.33 1.76
C GLY A 131 -8.59 0.60 3.10
N ASN A 132 -7.41 0.53 3.72
CA ASN A 132 -7.26 -0.08 5.04
C ASN A 132 -7.80 0.87 6.12
N THR A 133 -8.51 0.32 7.11
CA THR A 133 -8.99 1.10 8.26
C THR A 133 -7.84 1.55 9.14
N ILE A 134 -7.85 2.83 9.56
CA ILE A 134 -6.84 3.49 10.38
C ILE A 134 -7.51 4.02 11.64
N ASN A 135 -6.84 3.89 12.80
CA ASN A 135 -7.29 4.52 14.02
C ASN A 135 -6.85 6.00 14.05
N ARG A 136 -7.64 6.83 14.75
CA ARG A 136 -7.36 8.27 14.83
C ARG A 136 -5.99 8.60 15.43
N SER A 137 -5.50 7.78 16.38
CA SER A 137 -4.23 7.95 17.09
C SER A 137 -3.04 7.33 16.39
N ASP A 138 -3.24 6.64 15.26
CA ASP A 138 -2.15 6.02 14.55
C ASP A 138 -1.21 7.09 13.95
N ALA A 139 0.09 6.82 14.00
CA ALA A 139 1.07 7.69 13.34
C ALA A 139 0.85 7.68 11.83
N LEU A 140 0.78 8.87 11.24
CA LEU A 140 0.55 9.02 9.80
C LEU A 140 1.86 8.86 9.03
N ASP A 141 1.81 8.04 7.98
CA ASP A 141 2.90 7.80 7.05
C ASP A 141 2.53 8.39 5.67
N ILE A 142 3.39 9.25 5.12
CA ILE A 142 3.21 9.82 3.78
C ILE A 142 3.06 8.73 2.70
N CYS A 143 3.66 7.58 2.91
CA CYS A 143 3.56 6.42 2.01
C CYS A 143 2.17 5.77 1.98
N ASN A 144 1.33 6.05 2.96
CA ASN A 144 -0.05 5.58 3.06
C ASN A 144 -1.07 6.69 2.78
N ALA A 145 -0.63 7.94 2.65
CA ALA A 145 -1.47 9.09 2.32
C ALA A 145 -1.95 9.07 0.85
N PRO A 146 -3.08 9.74 0.54
CA PRO A 146 -3.91 10.49 1.47
C PRO A 146 -4.79 9.59 2.33
N TYR A 147 -5.07 10.02 3.55
CA TYR A 147 -6.04 9.40 4.44
C TYR A 147 -7.42 10.01 4.19
N LYS A 148 -8.42 9.15 4.00
CA LYS A 148 -9.80 9.60 3.81
C LYS A 148 -10.55 9.57 5.14
N VAL A 149 -10.96 10.73 5.60
CA VAL A 149 -11.81 10.93 6.79
C VAL A 149 -13.25 11.11 6.30
N THR A 150 -14.13 10.18 6.62
CA THR A 150 -15.54 10.17 6.23
C THR A 150 -16.40 10.40 7.46
N LEU A 151 -17.13 11.52 7.49
CA LEU A 151 -18.15 11.81 8.48
C LEU A 151 -19.53 11.59 7.85
N SER A 152 -20.36 10.77 8.48
CA SER A 152 -21.71 10.44 7.97
C SER A 152 -22.76 10.65 9.05
N SER A 153 -23.83 11.39 8.73
CA SER A 153 -24.98 11.57 9.58
C SER A 153 -26.20 10.82 9.02
N THR A 154 -26.92 10.16 9.89
CA THR A 154 -28.20 9.51 9.53
C THR A 154 -29.33 10.50 9.31
N GLY A 155 -29.12 11.80 9.66
CA GLY A 155 -30.21 12.72 9.89
C GLY A 155 -30.94 12.45 11.20
N GLY A 156 -31.95 13.26 11.50
CA GLY A 156 -32.71 13.07 12.73
C GLY A 156 -33.68 14.20 13.02
N SER A 157 -34.13 14.27 14.28
CA SER A 157 -35.05 15.28 14.77
C SER A 157 -34.69 15.72 16.18
N LEU A 158 -35.06 16.95 16.50
CA LEU A 158 -35.17 17.49 17.85
C LEU A 158 -36.65 17.70 18.15
N THR A 159 -37.11 17.28 19.34
CA THR A 159 -38.50 17.44 19.72
C THR A 159 -38.57 17.88 21.18
N THR A 160 -39.26 19.00 21.43
CA THR A 160 -39.60 19.52 22.76
C THR A 160 -40.98 19.08 23.18
N GLN A 161 -41.26 19.14 24.48
CA GLN A 161 -42.58 18.72 25.00
C GLN A 161 -43.67 19.73 24.71
N TYR A 162 -43.32 21.01 24.55
CA TYR A 162 -44.24 22.10 24.37
C TYR A 162 -43.80 22.95 23.17
N GLY A 163 -44.68 23.82 22.72
CA GLY A 163 -44.42 24.76 21.64
C GLY A 163 -45.13 24.42 20.32
N LEU A 164 -45.10 25.36 19.39
CA LEU A 164 -45.57 25.18 18.03
C LEU A 164 -44.73 26.07 17.10
N PRO A 165 -43.79 25.52 16.30
CA PRO A 165 -43.52 24.08 16.14
C PRO A 165 -42.72 23.50 17.32
N ASP A 166 -43.07 22.29 17.74
CA ASP A 166 -42.40 21.54 18.82
C ASP A 166 -41.24 20.68 18.33
N SER A 167 -40.96 20.68 17.04
CA SER A 167 -39.92 19.84 16.47
C SER A 167 -39.25 20.47 15.25
N SER A 168 -37.99 20.08 15.07
CA SER A 168 -37.23 20.33 13.86
C SER A 168 -36.60 19.03 13.34
N THR A 169 -36.40 18.95 12.05
CA THR A 169 -35.76 17.80 11.40
C THR A 169 -34.56 18.25 10.59
N PHE A 170 -33.56 17.41 10.51
CA PHE A 170 -32.40 17.59 9.65
C PHE A 170 -32.13 16.33 8.84
N SER A 171 -31.72 16.50 7.59
CA SER A 171 -31.44 15.42 6.65
C SER A 171 -30.11 14.72 7.00
N GLY A 172 -29.96 13.45 6.61
CA GLY A 172 -28.67 12.78 6.60
C GLY A 172 -27.75 13.34 5.52
N GLY A 173 -26.43 13.12 5.69
CA GLY A 173 -25.43 13.53 4.73
C GLY A 173 -24.08 12.89 5.02
N THR A 174 -23.15 13.04 4.07
CA THR A 174 -21.77 12.54 4.19
C THR A 174 -20.80 13.60 3.70
N ALA A 175 -19.71 13.77 4.45
CA ALA A 175 -18.57 14.59 4.06
C ALA A 175 -17.30 13.74 4.03
N GLU A 176 -16.49 13.90 2.99
CA GLU A 176 -15.22 13.19 2.83
C GLU A 176 -14.08 14.21 2.77
N TYR A 177 -13.08 14.06 3.63
CA TYR A 177 -11.88 14.88 3.64
C TYR A 177 -10.67 14.01 3.38
N TYR A 178 -9.78 14.47 2.49
CA TYR A 178 -8.52 13.81 2.22
C TYR A 178 -7.39 14.56 2.92
N ILE A 179 -6.69 13.86 3.81
CA ILE A 179 -5.68 14.44 4.71
C ILE A 179 -4.32 13.78 4.42
N THR A 180 -3.25 14.57 4.47
CA THR A 180 -1.88 14.09 4.37
C THR A 180 -1.03 14.66 5.51
N PRO A 181 -0.06 13.90 6.08
CA PRO A 181 0.97 14.49 6.91
C PRO A 181 1.80 15.50 6.10
N PRO A 182 2.61 16.35 6.74
CA PRO A 182 3.49 17.28 6.05
C PRO A 182 4.35 16.58 5.00
N SER A 183 4.41 17.16 3.81
CA SER A 183 5.09 16.55 2.67
C SER A 183 6.60 16.51 2.87
N GLN A 184 7.17 15.31 2.95
CA GLN A 184 8.59 15.06 2.79
C GLN A 184 8.78 14.09 1.63
N PRO A 185 9.55 14.47 0.59
CA PRO A 185 9.81 13.61 -0.54
C PRO A 185 10.51 12.32 -0.09
N VAL A 186 9.93 11.17 -0.41
CA VAL A 186 10.46 9.86 0.02
C VAL A 186 10.18 8.78 -1.01
N ILE A 187 11.08 7.81 -1.11
CA ILE A 187 10.84 6.55 -1.83
C ILE A 187 10.35 5.52 -0.83
N CYS A 188 9.08 5.15 -0.95
CA CYS A 188 8.37 4.27 -0.02
C CYS A 188 8.74 2.80 -0.20
N SER A 189 8.82 2.37 -1.45
CA SER A 189 9.11 1.00 -1.81
C SER A 189 9.63 0.90 -3.24
N VAL A 190 10.19 -0.26 -3.57
CA VAL A 190 10.63 -0.62 -4.90
C VAL A 190 9.87 -1.85 -5.37
N ARG A 191 9.35 -1.78 -6.58
CA ARG A 191 8.40 -2.77 -7.08
C ARG A 191 8.97 -3.52 -8.28
N PRO A 192 9.61 -4.70 -8.06
CA PRO A 192 9.84 -5.67 -9.12
C PRO A 192 8.54 -6.37 -9.50
N ASN A 193 8.61 -7.49 -10.18
CA ASN A 193 7.46 -8.35 -10.43
C ASN A 193 6.79 -8.78 -9.11
N LEU A 194 5.47 -8.53 -8.98
CA LEU A 194 4.68 -8.83 -7.75
C LEU A 194 3.98 -10.19 -7.78
N LEU A 195 4.20 -11.02 -8.79
CA LEU A 195 3.39 -12.25 -8.98
C LEU A 195 3.68 -13.35 -7.96
N VAL A 196 4.72 -13.28 -7.18
CA VAL A 196 4.95 -14.18 -6.04
C VAL A 196 4.94 -13.36 -4.77
N GLY A 197 4.16 -13.81 -3.79
CA GLY A 197 3.98 -13.05 -2.55
C GLY A 197 3.17 -11.76 -2.71
N GLY A 198 2.38 -11.65 -3.78
CA GLY A 198 1.53 -10.52 -4.09
C GLY A 198 0.04 -10.78 -3.80
N THR A 199 -0.80 -9.94 -4.38
CA THR A 199 -2.27 -10.00 -4.25
C THR A 199 -2.97 -9.98 -5.61
N SER A 200 -2.24 -10.22 -6.70
CA SER A 200 -2.80 -10.13 -8.05
C SER A 200 -3.80 -11.24 -8.37
N GLY A 201 -3.60 -12.42 -7.79
CA GLY A 201 -4.38 -13.61 -8.10
C GLY A 201 -4.18 -14.15 -9.52
N ILE A 202 -3.20 -13.63 -10.27
CA ILE A 202 -2.92 -14.00 -11.67
C ILE A 202 -2.34 -15.41 -11.77
N VAL A 203 -1.55 -15.80 -10.78
CA VAL A 203 -0.92 -17.12 -10.70
C VAL A 203 -1.28 -17.80 -9.37
N SER A 204 -1.36 -19.13 -9.35
CA SER A 204 -1.80 -19.90 -8.17
C SER A 204 -0.87 -19.78 -6.96
N TYR A 205 0.40 -19.47 -7.19
CA TYR A 205 1.43 -19.24 -6.16
C TYR A 205 1.57 -17.74 -5.80
N ASP A 206 0.67 -16.88 -6.29
CA ASP A 206 0.58 -15.49 -5.87
C ASP A 206 -0.34 -15.40 -4.64
N GLY A 207 0.24 -15.09 -3.50
CA GLY A 207 -0.51 -14.99 -2.26
C GLY A 207 0.35 -14.56 -1.07
N PRO A 208 -0.27 -14.06 0.00
CA PRO A 208 0.43 -13.57 1.20
C PRO A 208 1.34 -14.62 1.85
N ARG A 209 1.05 -15.91 1.65
CA ARG A 209 1.90 -17.01 2.13
C ARG A 209 3.34 -16.92 1.63
N TYR A 210 3.57 -16.36 0.44
CA TYR A 210 4.88 -16.24 -0.17
C TYR A 210 5.48 -14.84 -0.04
N ALA A 211 4.84 -13.97 0.75
CA ALA A 211 5.21 -12.57 0.90
C ALA A 211 6.51 -12.36 1.70
N GLY A 212 6.88 -13.29 2.57
CA GLY A 212 7.99 -13.07 3.49
C GLY A 212 7.67 -12.05 4.60
N PRO A 213 8.68 -11.56 5.32
CA PRO A 213 8.48 -10.65 6.45
C PRO A 213 7.86 -9.31 6.03
N ALA A 214 6.84 -8.86 6.77
CA ALA A 214 6.08 -7.65 6.46
C ALA A 214 6.91 -6.35 6.55
N ASN A 215 8.03 -6.35 7.27
CA ASN A 215 8.99 -5.24 7.31
C ASN A 215 9.95 -5.21 6.11
N ILE A 216 9.93 -6.23 5.25
CA ILE A 216 10.77 -6.32 4.04
C ILE A 216 9.92 -6.25 2.77
N TRP A 217 8.80 -6.97 2.74
CA TRP A 217 7.94 -7.10 1.57
C TRP A 217 6.49 -6.73 1.88
N ASN A 218 5.93 -5.86 1.06
CA ASN A 218 4.50 -5.58 1.04
C ASN A 218 3.89 -6.19 -0.23
N PRO A 219 2.85 -7.06 -0.14
CA PRO A 219 2.25 -7.74 -1.29
C PRO A 219 1.70 -6.82 -2.39
N ALA A 220 1.35 -5.59 -2.06
CA ALA A 220 0.83 -4.61 -3.02
C ALA A 220 1.89 -3.61 -3.52
N LYS A 221 2.95 -3.38 -2.74
CA LYS A 221 3.92 -2.30 -2.97
C LYS A 221 5.32 -2.80 -3.38
N GLY A 222 5.65 -4.07 -3.11
CA GLY A 222 6.98 -4.64 -3.32
C GLY A 222 7.90 -4.54 -2.10
N PHE A 223 9.21 -4.46 -2.31
CA PHE A 223 10.19 -4.34 -1.23
C PHE A 223 10.16 -2.96 -0.60
N LEU A 224 10.05 -2.92 0.73
CA LEU A 224 10.16 -1.69 1.51
C LEU A 224 11.63 -1.23 1.55
N VAL A 225 11.85 0.08 1.57
CA VAL A 225 13.19 0.64 1.72
C VAL A 225 13.72 0.32 3.10
N GLN A 226 14.85 -0.39 3.16
CA GLN A 226 15.46 -0.84 4.42
C GLN A 226 16.46 0.17 4.97
N SER A 227 17.08 0.97 4.10
CA SER A 227 18.06 1.98 4.50
C SER A 227 18.15 3.13 3.49
N THR A 228 18.26 4.34 4.00
CA THR A 228 18.62 5.55 3.25
C THR A 228 20.08 5.95 3.45
N ASN A 229 20.81 5.25 4.33
CA ASN A 229 22.22 5.52 4.62
C ASN A 229 23.10 4.86 3.55
N PRO A 230 24.01 5.61 2.88
CA PRO A 230 24.91 5.06 1.87
C PRO A 230 25.76 3.88 2.33
N SER A 231 26.16 3.83 3.60
CA SER A 231 26.92 2.71 4.16
C SER A 231 26.12 1.41 4.30
N SER A 232 24.80 1.47 4.12
CA SER A 232 23.88 0.36 4.32
C SER A 232 22.98 0.10 3.11
N TYR A 233 23.36 0.61 1.92
CA TYR A 233 22.62 0.35 0.67
C TYR A 233 22.55 -1.14 0.31
N GLY A 234 23.49 -1.95 0.79
CA GLY A 234 23.45 -3.40 0.62
C GLY A 234 22.30 -4.12 1.36
N LEU A 235 21.51 -3.40 2.16
CA LEU A 235 20.25 -3.91 2.76
C LEU A 235 19.05 -3.73 1.83
N ASN A 236 19.15 -2.89 0.80
CA ASN A 236 18.07 -2.61 -0.13
C ASN A 236 18.07 -3.58 -1.31
N PHE A 237 16.88 -3.79 -1.89
CA PHE A 237 16.71 -4.46 -3.18
C PHE A 237 17.21 -3.55 -4.32
N PRO A 238 17.80 -4.09 -5.41
CA PRO A 238 18.23 -5.46 -5.59
C PRO A 238 19.68 -5.70 -5.12
N THR A 239 19.97 -6.93 -4.69
CA THR A 239 21.35 -7.37 -4.46
C THR A 239 21.89 -8.21 -5.61
N THR A 240 20.99 -8.63 -6.51
CA THR A 240 21.26 -9.44 -7.71
C THR A 240 20.75 -8.72 -8.95
N GLY A 241 21.31 -8.97 -10.13
CA GLY A 241 20.84 -8.35 -11.35
C GLY A 241 21.17 -9.14 -12.62
N SER A 242 20.49 -8.80 -13.70
CA SER A 242 20.72 -9.26 -15.07
C SER A 242 20.35 -8.15 -16.04
N ASP A 243 20.91 -8.18 -17.26
CA ASP A 243 20.57 -7.20 -18.31
C ASP A 243 19.08 -7.25 -18.65
N GLY A 244 18.45 -6.08 -18.75
CA GLY A 244 17.04 -5.94 -19.10
C GLY A 244 16.07 -6.11 -17.92
N LEU A 245 16.54 -6.41 -16.71
CA LEU A 245 15.67 -6.41 -15.52
C LEU A 245 15.35 -4.99 -15.08
N TYR A 246 14.11 -4.79 -14.59
CA TYR A 246 13.65 -3.49 -14.15
C TYR A 246 12.74 -3.58 -12.93
N PHE A 247 12.66 -2.48 -12.21
CA PHE A 247 11.75 -2.28 -11.08
C PHE A 247 11.25 -0.84 -11.05
N ASP A 248 10.10 -0.62 -10.42
CA ASP A 248 9.50 0.70 -10.33
C ASP A 248 9.66 1.28 -8.93
N LEU A 249 10.00 2.57 -8.81
CA LEU A 249 10.06 3.31 -7.56
C LEU A 249 8.68 3.84 -7.19
N LEU A 250 8.19 3.55 -5.99
CA LEU A 250 6.99 4.17 -5.43
C LEU A 250 7.40 5.38 -4.61
N ILE A 251 7.09 6.57 -5.13
CA ILE A 251 7.51 7.86 -4.58
C ILE A 251 6.30 8.58 -3.98
N ALA A 252 6.48 9.20 -2.82
CA ALA A 252 5.48 10.02 -2.15
C ALA A 252 6.07 11.39 -1.77
N GLY A 253 5.20 12.37 -1.49
CA GLY A 253 5.58 13.71 -1.05
C GLY A 253 6.08 14.63 -2.16
N VAL A 254 6.15 14.18 -3.41
CA VAL A 254 6.57 14.97 -4.57
C VAL A 254 5.94 14.42 -5.85
N ASP A 255 5.74 15.27 -6.85
CA ASP A 255 5.33 14.82 -8.19
C ASP A 255 6.49 14.14 -8.91
N ALA A 256 6.43 12.82 -9.01
CA ALA A 256 7.47 12.00 -9.64
C ALA A 256 7.72 12.35 -11.11
N SER A 257 6.74 12.95 -11.82
CA SER A 257 6.88 13.40 -13.22
C SER A 257 7.83 14.58 -13.37
N GLN A 258 8.04 15.35 -12.31
CA GLN A 258 8.90 16.53 -12.31
C GLN A 258 10.34 16.22 -11.89
N LEU A 259 10.65 14.97 -11.50
CA LEU A 259 11.97 14.58 -11.05
C LEU A 259 12.93 14.36 -12.23
N SER A 260 14.06 15.03 -12.16
CA SER A 260 15.25 14.76 -13.01
C SER A 260 16.20 13.86 -12.26
N TRP A 261 16.62 12.76 -12.88
CA TRP A 261 17.38 11.71 -12.21
C TRP A 261 18.87 11.75 -12.54
N THR A 262 19.70 11.59 -11.52
CA THR A 262 21.14 11.34 -11.62
C THR A 262 21.43 9.96 -11.03
N VAL A 263 22.12 9.12 -11.78
CA VAL A 263 22.60 7.81 -11.35
C VAL A 263 24.10 7.87 -11.12
N THR A 264 24.51 7.60 -9.89
CA THR A 264 25.93 7.51 -9.53
C THR A 264 26.29 6.06 -9.28
N THR A 265 27.26 5.56 -10.05
CA THR A 265 27.80 4.20 -9.90
C THR A 265 29.24 4.15 -10.45
N ARG A 266 29.98 3.11 -10.07
CA ARG A 266 31.31 2.84 -10.62
C ARG A 266 31.42 1.37 -10.98
N GLY A 267 31.54 1.06 -12.26
CA GLY A 267 31.65 -0.30 -12.76
C GLY A 267 31.03 -0.47 -14.15
N ASP A 268 30.87 -1.71 -14.55
CA ASP A 268 30.43 -2.10 -15.90
C ASP A 268 28.90 -2.24 -16.02
N ILE A 269 28.19 -2.24 -14.90
CA ILE A 269 26.74 -2.26 -14.86
C ILE A 269 26.24 -0.84 -14.75
N THR A 270 25.21 -0.50 -15.50
CA THR A 270 24.56 0.80 -15.46
C THR A 270 23.10 0.65 -15.12
N ALA A 271 22.49 1.71 -14.62
CA ALA A 271 21.04 1.79 -14.40
C ALA A 271 20.51 3.05 -15.09
N THR A 272 19.35 2.95 -15.70
CA THR A 272 18.63 4.10 -16.26
C THR A 272 17.34 4.31 -15.48
N VAL A 273 16.99 5.57 -15.19
CA VAL A 273 15.73 5.93 -14.54
C VAL A 273 14.86 6.70 -15.52
N SER A 274 13.63 6.28 -15.72
CA SER A 274 12.73 6.87 -16.69
C SER A 274 11.30 6.96 -16.16
N TRP A 275 10.59 8.05 -16.54
CA TRP A 275 9.17 8.24 -16.28
C TRP A 275 8.38 7.72 -17.50
N VAL A 276 7.87 6.49 -17.41
CA VAL A 276 7.29 5.76 -18.55
C VAL A 276 5.97 5.09 -18.19
N ARG A 277 5.17 4.81 -19.20
CA ARG A 277 4.02 3.89 -19.03
C ARG A 277 4.49 2.45 -18.97
N PRO A 278 3.88 1.61 -18.11
CA PRO A 278 4.05 0.17 -18.17
C PRO A 278 3.72 -0.38 -19.55
N HIS A 279 4.39 -1.45 -19.95
CA HIS A 279 4.10 -2.11 -21.22
C HIS A 279 2.68 -2.69 -21.24
N THR A 280 1.90 -2.37 -22.28
CA THR A 280 0.51 -2.82 -22.42
C THR A 280 0.33 -3.97 -23.40
N GLY A 281 1.35 -4.24 -24.23
CA GLY A 281 1.32 -5.25 -25.27
C GLY A 281 1.85 -6.60 -24.84
N THR A 282 2.14 -7.41 -25.82
CA THR A 282 2.79 -8.71 -25.71
C THR A 282 4.19 -8.67 -26.31
N PHE A 283 5.05 -9.55 -25.86
CA PHE A 283 6.36 -9.83 -26.47
C PHE A 283 6.50 -11.33 -26.69
N THR A 284 7.47 -11.72 -27.51
CA THR A 284 7.79 -13.12 -27.77
C THR A 284 8.98 -13.52 -26.91
N ASP A 285 8.82 -14.55 -26.08
CA ASP A 285 9.91 -15.10 -25.29
C ASP A 285 10.93 -15.84 -26.19
N PRO A 286 12.12 -16.21 -25.68
CA PRO A 286 13.12 -16.92 -26.46
C PRO A 286 12.70 -18.31 -26.99
N GLN A 287 11.54 -18.82 -26.57
CA GLN A 287 10.97 -20.09 -27.07
C GLN A 287 9.87 -19.87 -28.09
N GLY A 288 9.54 -18.64 -28.43
CA GLY A 288 8.48 -18.30 -29.39
C GLY A 288 7.09 -18.17 -28.80
N SER A 289 6.96 -18.20 -27.45
CA SER A 289 5.67 -18.01 -26.76
C SER A 289 5.31 -16.52 -26.69
N THR A 290 4.03 -16.20 -26.88
CA THR A 290 3.51 -14.83 -26.73
C THR A 290 3.15 -14.56 -25.29
N ILE A 291 3.83 -13.59 -24.67
CA ILE A 291 3.73 -13.26 -23.26
C ILE A 291 3.22 -11.83 -23.08
N SER A 292 2.28 -11.61 -22.16
CA SER A 292 1.82 -10.26 -21.79
C SER A 292 2.85 -9.57 -20.90
N ALA A 293 3.30 -8.38 -21.31
CA ALA A 293 4.26 -7.61 -20.54
C ALA A 293 3.60 -6.94 -19.32
N ASP A 294 4.39 -6.70 -18.27
CA ASP A 294 3.97 -5.98 -17.04
C ASP A 294 2.63 -6.45 -16.44
N ILE A 295 2.36 -7.76 -16.52
CA ILE A 295 1.06 -8.36 -16.14
C ILE A 295 0.70 -8.09 -14.67
N TRP A 296 1.68 -7.90 -13.79
CA TRP A 296 1.49 -7.61 -12.36
C TRP A 296 1.06 -6.15 -12.08
N ILE A 297 1.13 -5.26 -13.07
CA ILE A 297 0.70 -3.87 -12.93
C ILE A 297 -0.75 -3.76 -13.40
N ARG A 298 -1.67 -3.55 -12.44
CA ARG A 298 -3.11 -3.50 -12.72
C ARG A 298 -3.51 -2.26 -13.51
N ASP A 299 -3.03 -1.09 -13.08
CA ASP A 299 -3.33 0.19 -13.75
C ASP A 299 -2.15 0.63 -14.61
N LYS A 300 -2.20 0.26 -15.88
CA LYS A 300 -1.20 0.64 -16.89
C LYS A 300 -1.47 2.01 -17.54
N SER A 301 -2.53 2.71 -17.13
CA SER A 301 -2.83 4.06 -17.62
C SER A 301 -1.97 5.13 -16.97
N LYS A 302 -1.34 4.82 -15.83
CA LYS A 302 -0.46 5.71 -15.09
C LYS A 302 1.01 5.42 -15.38
N ASN A 303 1.80 6.48 -15.49
CA ASN A 303 3.24 6.35 -15.59
C ASN A 303 3.85 5.88 -14.27
N VAL A 304 5.02 5.25 -14.38
CA VAL A 304 5.84 4.78 -13.26
C VAL A 304 7.26 5.32 -13.40
N THR A 305 7.95 5.47 -12.28
CA THR A 305 9.40 5.75 -12.28
C THR A 305 10.13 4.43 -12.35
N ARG A 306 10.57 4.04 -13.54
CA ARG A 306 11.21 2.75 -13.82
C ARG A 306 12.72 2.84 -13.82
N VAL A 307 13.35 1.93 -13.08
CA VAL A 307 14.80 1.71 -13.07
C VAL A 307 15.09 0.43 -13.85
N THR A 308 15.89 0.53 -14.91
CA THR A 308 16.30 -0.61 -15.74
C THR A 308 17.80 -0.85 -15.59
N LEU A 309 18.18 -2.09 -15.33
CA LEU A 309 19.58 -2.53 -15.25
C LEU A 309 20.10 -2.92 -16.63
N ASN A 310 21.29 -2.44 -16.95
CA ASN A 310 21.99 -2.78 -18.20
C ASN A 310 23.44 -3.19 -17.87
N GLY A 311 23.87 -4.31 -18.45
CA GLY A 311 25.22 -4.81 -18.17
C GLY A 311 25.63 -5.95 -19.10
N PRO A 312 26.70 -6.68 -18.78
CA PRO A 312 27.16 -7.78 -19.60
C PRO A 312 26.08 -8.82 -19.86
N LYS A 313 25.82 -9.12 -21.15
CA LYS A 313 24.90 -10.15 -21.62
C LYS A 313 25.52 -10.94 -22.76
N ALA A 314 25.13 -12.20 -22.88
CA ALA A 314 25.51 -13.03 -24.03
C ALA A 314 24.79 -12.57 -25.30
N ASN A 315 25.52 -12.42 -26.38
CA ASN A 315 24.94 -12.16 -27.70
C ASN A 315 24.42 -13.45 -28.35
N SER A 316 23.72 -13.32 -29.47
CA SER A 316 23.12 -14.48 -30.17
C SER A 316 24.15 -15.54 -30.57
N THR A 317 25.35 -15.15 -30.98
CA THR A 317 26.45 -16.09 -31.31
C THR A 317 26.90 -16.87 -30.09
N GLN A 318 27.05 -16.20 -28.95
CA GLN A 318 27.41 -16.84 -27.68
C GLN A 318 26.31 -17.76 -27.16
N ILE A 319 25.04 -17.34 -27.24
CA ILE A 319 23.88 -18.13 -26.82
C ILE A 319 23.78 -19.46 -27.61
N ASN A 320 24.01 -19.40 -28.92
CA ASN A 320 23.88 -20.55 -29.82
C ASN A 320 25.12 -21.46 -29.87
N SER A 321 26.21 -21.07 -29.27
CA SER A 321 27.45 -21.87 -29.19
C SER A 321 27.45 -22.71 -27.92
N ASP A 322 27.89 -23.97 -28.00
CA ASP A 322 28.14 -24.80 -26.82
C ASP A 322 29.44 -24.42 -26.11
N ASN A 323 30.37 -23.75 -26.82
CA ASN A 323 31.63 -23.27 -26.28
C ASN A 323 31.87 -21.81 -26.73
N PRO A 324 31.15 -20.84 -26.13
CA PRO A 324 31.19 -19.46 -26.54
C PRO A 324 32.51 -18.78 -26.18
N SER A 325 32.81 -17.67 -26.86
CA SER A 325 33.87 -16.76 -26.42
C SER A 325 33.56 -16.17 -25.07
N SER A 326 34.60 -15.78 -24.34
CA SER A 326 34.46 -15.16 -23.01
C SER A 326 33.64 -13.86 -23.06
N LEU A 327 32.93 -13.60 -21.98
CA LEU A 327 32.20 -12.38 -21.71
C LEU A 327 32.88 -11.61 -20.57
N ARG A 328 32.96 -10.29 -20.69
CA ARG A 328 33.51 -9.47 -19.62
C ARG A 328 32.69 -9.64 -18.34
N ARG A 329 33.39 -9.86 -17.24
CA ARG A 329 32.78 -9.93 -15.90
C ARG A 329 32.74 -8.56 -15.25
N PRO A 330 31.61 -8.12 -14.67
CA PRO A 330 31.56 -6.87 -13.92
C PRO A 330 32.34 -7.00 -12.60
N SER A 331 32.89 -5.90 -12.14
CA SER A 331 33.47 -5.83 -10.79
C SER A 331 32.35 -5.67 -9.76
N LEU A 332 32.26 -6.60 -8.84
CA LEU A 332 31.25 -6.62 -7.77
C LEU A 332 31.93 -6.73 -6.39
N PRO A 333 31.33 -6.21 -5.31
CA PRO A 333 30.05 -5.53 -5.29
C PRO A 333 30.07 -4.16 -5.99
N GLN A 334 28.95 -3.76 -6.58
CA GLN A 334 28.80 -2.45 -7.23
C GLN A 334 27.63 -1.70 -6.61
N THR A 335 27.91 -0.52 -6.05
CA THR A 335 26.91 0.35 -5.42
C THR A 335 26.32 1.32 -6.44
N PHE A 336 25.02 1.55 -6.31
CA PHE A 336 24.23 2.50 -7.09
C PHE A 336 23.57 3.51 -6.17
N GLU A 337 23.60 4.77 -6.54
CA GLU A 337 22.81 5.81 -5.91
C GLU A 337 22.00 6.55 -6.98
N LEU A 338 20.69 6.57 -6.80
CA LEU A 338 19.72 7.24 -7.65
C LEU A 338 19.23 8.48 -6.91
N VAL A 339 19.41 9.66 -7.50
CA VAL A 339 18.98 10.93 -6.91
C VAL A 339 18.05 11.63 -7.89
N GLY A 340 16.80 11.78 -7.49
CA GLY A 340 15.78 12.53 -8.23
C GLY A 340 15.60 13.92 -7.62
N ARG A 341 15.64 14.98 -8.44
CA ARG A 341 15.41 16.36 -8.01
C ARG A 341 14.38 17.04 -8.89
N ASP A 342 13.48 17.79 -8.27
CA ASP A 342 12.57 18.69 -8.97
C ASP A 342 13.14 20.12 -9.07
N ARG A 343 12.41 21.00 -9.75
CA ARG A 343 12.81 22.41 -9.90
C ARG A 343 12.67 23.22 -8.61
N SER A 344 11.90 22.75 -7.66
CA SER A 344 11.68 23.40 -6.35
C SER A 344 12.75 23.06 -5.32
N GLY A 345 13.69 22.14 -5.67
CA GLY A 345 14.77 21.69 -4.80
C GLY A 345 14.41 20.47 -3.94
N ASN A 346 13.23 19.90 -4.13
CA ASN A 346 12.88 18.63 -3.49
C ASN A 346 13.78 17.51 -4.02
N GLU A 347 14.24 16.65 -3.11
CA GLU A 347 15.12 15.54 -3.43
C GLU A 347 14.56 14.23 -2.89
N VAL A 348 14.60 13.19 -3.71
CA VAL A 348 14.41 11.80 -3.30
C VAL A 348 15.67 11.01 -3.63
N ARG A 349 16.01 10.03 -2.76
CA ARG A 349 17.23 9.25 -2.90
C ARG A 349 16.96 7.78 -2.68
N TYR A 350 17.52 6.93 -3.54
CA TYR A 350 17.51 5.48 -3.40
C TYR A 350 18.88 4.91 -3.72
N GLY A 351 19.37 4.03 -2.84
CA GLY A 351 20.62 3.32 -3.08
C GLY A 351 20.48 1.83 -2.89
N PHE A 352 21.26 1.07 -3.67
CA PHE A 352 21.35 -0.38 -3.58
C PHE A 352 22.75 -0.85 -3.97
N GLU A 353 23.07 -2.13 -3.65
CA GLU A 353 24.37 -2.74 -3.94
C GLU A 353 24.18 -4.09 -4.61
N LEU A 354 24.59 -4.21 -5.86
CA LEU A 354 24.64 -5.48 -6.58
C LEU A 354 25.85 -6.29 -6.12
N ARG A 355 25.61 -7.52 -5.68
CA ARG A 355 26.62 -8.49 -5.24
C ARG A 355 26.84 -9.60 -6.25
N GLN A 356 25.82 -9.90 -7.06
CA GLN A 356 25.90 -10.90 -8.13
C GLN A 356 25.27 -10.39 -9.41
N TRP A 357 25.86 -10.79 -10.53
CA TRP A 357 25.34 -10.52 -11.86
C TRP A 357 25.09 -11.82 -12.60
N PHE A 358 23.93 -11.91 -13.23
CA PHE A 358 23.49 -13.11 -13.93
C PHE A 358 23.44 -12.90 -15.44
N VAL A 359 23.86 -13.94 -16.20
CA VAL A 359 23.84 -13.96 -17.65
C VAL A 359 22.98 -15.12 -18.10
N ASN A 360 21.91 -14.82 -18.82
CA ASN A 360 20.92 -15.79 -19.27
C ASN A 360 21.32 -16.39 -20.64
N ARG A 361 21.11 -17.71 -20.83
CA ARG A 361 21.31 -18.41 -22.13
C ARG A 361 20.04 -18.40 -23.01
N GLY A 362 18.98 -17.69 -22.63
CA GLY A 362 17.73 -17.61 -23.38
C GLY A 362 17.02 -18.96 -23.53
N GLY A 363 16.55 -19.27 -24.73
CA GLY A 363 15.78 -20.48 -25.00
C GLY A 363 16.57 -21.78 -25.14
N GLN A 364 17.89 -21.78 -24.95
CA GLN A 364 18.75 -22.96 -25.17
C GLN A 364 18.58 -24.00 -24.06
N ARG A 365 18.01 -25.14 -24.43
CA ARG A 365 17.70 -26.28 -23.57
C ARG A 365 18.64 -27.44 -23.86
N THR A 366 19.51 -27.83 -22.88
CA THR A 366 20.45 -28.93 -23.07
C THR A 366 20.83 -29.57 -21.72
N SER A 367 21.71 -30.61 -21.74
CA SER A 367 22.17 -31.32 -20.54
C SER A 367 22.90 -30.41 -19.56
N HIS A 368 22.97 -30.84 -18.29
CA HIS A 368 23.69 -30.14 -17.25
C HIS A 368 25.16 -29.85 -17.63
N SER A 369 25.87 -30.86 -18.19
CA SER A 369 27.27 -30.73 -18.58
C SER A 369 27.47 -29.67 -19.68
N ASN A 370 26.61 -29.63 -20.70
CA ASN A 370 26.70 -28.63 -21.75
C ASN A 370 26.40 -27.22 -21.22
N GLN A 371 25.42 -27.06 -20.32
CA GLN A 371 25.13 -25.79 -19.69
C GLN A 371 26.28 -25.32 -18.79
N THR A 372 26.92 -26.23 -18.05
CA THR A 372 28.10 -25.94 -17.24
C THR A 372 29.29 -25.50 -18.10
N THR A 373 29.53 -26.21 -19.21
CA THR A 373 30.57 -25.85 -20.17
C THR A 373 30.33 -24.45 -20.75
N TRP A 374 29.08 -24.15 -21.08
CA TRP A 374 28.70 -22.82 -21.58
C TRP A 374 29.03 -21.71 -20.59
N CYS A 375 28.60 -21.85 -19.33
CA CYS A 375 28.92 -20.88 -18.27
C CYS A 375 30.42 -20.67 -18.10
N ASN A 376 31.17 -21.79 -18.04
CA ASN A 376 32.63 -21.73 -17.85
C ASN A 376 33.35 -21.05 -19.03
N SER A 377 32.91 -21.32 -20.26
CA SER A 377 33.45 -20.69 -21.47
C SER A 377 33.23 -19.18 -21.51
N LEU A 378 32.08 -18.70 -20.99
CA LEU A 378 31.84 -17.28 -20.81
C LEU A 378 32.76 -16.66 -19.75
N GLY A 379 33.39 -17.45 -18.90
CA GLY A 379 34.16 -17.00 -17.73
C GLY A 379 33.29 -16.77 -16.49
N TYR A 380 32.09 -17.26 -16.48
CA TYR A 380 31.14 -17.26 -15.37
C TYR A 380 31.05 -18.70 -14.79
N ARG A 381 30.27 -18.88 -13.75
CA ARG A 381 29.98 -20.20 -13.20
C ARG A 381 28.50 -20.55 -13.28
N MET A 382 28.16 -21.83 -13.23
CA MET A 382 26.81 -22.29 -12.94
C MET A 382 26.41 -21.82 -11.52
N PRO A 383 25.19 -21.30 -11.30
CA PRO A 383 24.76 -20.89 -9.97
C PRO A 383 24.56 -22.09 -9.06
N ARG A 384 24.70 -21.87 -7.76
CA ARG A 384 24.23 -22.79 -6.72
C ARG A 384 22.74 -22.63 -6.52
N VAL A 385 22.11 -23.57 -5.83
CA VAL A 385 20.70 -23.43 -5.40
C VAL A 385 20.52 -22.13 -4.60
N SER A 386 21.41 -21.84 -3.65
CA SER A 386 21.34 -20.63 -2.83
C SER A 386 21.55 -19.33 -3.58
N ASP A 387 22.13 -19.35 -4.79
CA ASP A 387 22.22 -18.16 -5.63
C ASP A 387 20.88 -17.81 -6.30
N LEU A 388 19.98 -18.79 -6.43
CA LEU A 388 18.72 -18.63 -7.18
C LEU A 388 17.48 -18.48 -6.27
N THR A 389 17.41 -19.26 -5.18
CA THR A 389 16.19 -19.37 -4.37
C THR A 389 16.50 -19.58 -2.88
N ASN A 390 15.53 -19.24 -2.04
CA ASN A 390 15.52 -19.57 -0.61
C ASN A 390 14.55 -20.71 -0.26
N ALA A 391 14.04 -21.43 -1.25
CA ALA A 391 13.14 -22.56 -1.06
C ALA A 391 13.77 -23.69 -0.27
N LYS A 392 12.93 -24.45 0.46
CA LYS A 392 13.32 -25.67 1.17
C LYS A 392 13.07 -26.92 0.35
N CYS A 393 14.08 -27.77 0.29
CA CYS A 393 14.00 -29.07 -0.33
C CYS A 393 13.07 -30.04 0.43
N GLY A 394 12.23 -30.78 -0.29
CA GLY A 394 11.48 -31.92 0.27
C GLY A 394 10.21 -31.59 1.05
N VAL A 395 9.76 -30.35 1.07
CA VAL A 395 8.54 -29.95 1.79
C VAL A 395 7.25 -30.25 0.98
N HIS A 396 7.34 -30.39 -0.36
CA HIS A 396 6.25 -30.81 -1.22
C HIS A 396 6.66 -31.93 -2.16
N SER A 397 5.82 -32.94 -2.30
CA SER A 397 6.10 -34.20 -2.98
C SER A 397 6.02 -34.19 -4.51
N TYR A 398 5.74 -33.05 -5.16
CA TYR A 398 5.60 -33.00 -6.61
C TYR A 398 6.92 -33.22 -7.34
N PHE A 399 8.02 -32.84 -6.74
CA PHE A 399 9.35 -33.03 -7.30
C PHE A 399 10.26 -33.68 -6.27
N PRO A 400 10.93 -34.80 -6.63
CA PRO A 400 11.82 -35.47 -5.69
C PRO A 400 13.02 -34.59 -5.38
N CYS A 401 13.20 -34.32 -4.09
CA CYS A 401 14.35 -33.64 -3.57
C CYS A 401 15.18 -34.63 -2.76
N ILE A 402 16.07 -35.35 -3.44
CA ILE A 402 16.89 -36.41 -2.85
C ILE A 402 18.15 -35.82 -2.25
N ASN A 403 18.49 -36.19 -0.98
CA ASN A 403 19.66 -35.68 -0.24
C ASN A 403 19.72 -34.16 -0.08
N GLY A 404 18.59 -33.61 0.27
CA GLY A 404 18.22 -32.21 0.36
C GLY A 404 19.28 -31.16 0.61
N ILE A 405 19.37 -30.21 -0.28
CA ILE A 405 20.04 -28.94 -0.06
C ILE A 405 18.97 -27.86 0.01
N ASP A 406 19.04 -27.02 1.03
CA ASP A 406 18.17 -25.86 1.14
C ASP A 406 18.74 -24.67 0.35
N GLY A 407 17.86 -23.75 -0.03
CA GLY A 407 18.24 -22.50 -0.66
C GLY A 407 18.95 -21.52 0.27
N ALA A 408 18.95 -20.25 -0.11
CA ALA A 408 19.56 -19.17 0.66
C ALA A 408 18.87 -18.95 2.01
N ILE A 409 19.56 -18.28 2.92
CA ILE A 409 19.05 -17.83 4.22
C ILE A 409 18.69 -16.33 4.11
N PRO A 410 17.55 -15.90 4.66
CA PRO A 410 16.54 -16.70 5.40
C PRO A 410 15.76 -17.64 4.47
N SER A 411 15.59 -18.87 4.94
CA SER A 411 14.88 -19.89 4.18
C SER A 411 13.37 -19.62 4.15
N SER A 412 12.73 -19.98 3.04
CA SER A 412 11.29 -20.13 2.97
C SER A 412 10.80 -21.23 3.93
N ASP A 413 9.50 -21.24 4.22
CA ASP A 413 8.85 -22.30 4.99
C ASP A 413 8.50 -23.55 4.15
N GLY A 414 8.69 -23.47 2.82
CA GLY A 414 8.29 -24.51 1.88
C GLY A 414 9.20 -24.63 0.66
N ASN A 415 8.75 -25.41 -0.32
CA ASN A 415 9.48 -25.64 -1.57
C ASN A 415 9.41 -24.45 -2.56
N TYR A 416 8.57 -23.46 -2.30
CA TYR A 416 8.51 -22.21 -3.06
C TYR A 416 9.36 -21.14 -2.40
N HIS A 417 9.88 -20.20 -3.15
CA HIS A 417 10.57 -19.07 -2.56
C HIS A 417 9.60 -18.13 -1.82
N MET A 418 10.08 -17.51 -0.75
CA MET A 418 9.43 -16.39 -0.07
C MET A 418 10.23 -15.13 -0.29
N ARG A 419 9.54 -14.03 -0.62
CA ARG A 419 10.18 -12.75 -0.94
C ARG A 419 11.12 -12.29 0.15
N HIS A 420 12.37 -12.09 -0.19
CA HIS A 420 13.39 -11.57 0.72
C HIS A 420 14.55 -10.95 -0.06
N ILE A 421 15.14 -9.88 0.47
CA ILE A 421 16.32 -9.22 -0.10
C ILE A 421 17.56 -10.08 0.22
N GLY A 422 18.40 -10.32 -0.79
CA GLY A 422 19.64 -11.09 -0.63
C GLY A 422 19.48 -12.60 -0.49
N ALA A 423 18.27 -13.13 -0.74
CA ALA A 423 17.98 -14.55 -0.56
C ALA A 423 17.81 -15.31 -1.89
N GLY A 424 18.55 -14.92 -2.91
CA GLY A 424 18.60 -15.57 -4.22
C GLY A 424 17.94 -14.77 -5.34
N PHE A 425 18.41 -14.99 -6.55
CA PHE A 425 18.04 -14.20 -7.72
C PHE A 425 16.54 -14.26 -8.04
N PHE A 426 15.96 -15.46 -8.14
CA PHE A 426 14.52 -15.60 -8.42
C PHE A 426 13.67 -15.15 -7.22
N THR A 427 14.19 -15.31 -6.00
CA THR A 427 13.54 -14.82 -4.78
C THR A 427 13.36 -13.30 -4.80
N GLU A 428 14.38 -12.56 -5.23
CA GLU A 428 14.32 -11.12 -5.33
C GLU A 428 13.41 -10.66 -6.48
N TRP A 429 13.54 -11.25 -7.67
CA TRP A 429 12.92 -10.74 -8.88
C TRP A 429 11.53 -11.33 -9.18
N GLY A 430 11.18 -12.48 -8.62
CA GLY A 430 9.89 -13.15 -8.83
C GLY A 430 9.83 -13.87 -10.17
N VAL A 431 8.69 -13.82 -10.86
CA VAL A 431 8.46 -14.58 -12.11
C VAL A 431 9.27 -13.99 -13.26
N MET A 432 10.40 -14.60 -13.58
CA MET A 432 11.40 -14.08 -14.51
C MET A 432 10.88 -13.90 -15.94
N LEU A 433 9.97 -14.76 -16.39
CA LEU A 433 9.38 -14.74 -17.73
C LEU A 433 8.81 -13.39 -18.15
N TYR A 434 8.23 -12.65 -17.21
CA TYR A 434 7.48 -11.43 -17.52
C TYR A 434 8.34 -10.18 -17.69
N TYR A 435 9.66 -10.28 -17.54
CA TYR A 435 10.60 -9.20 -17.88
C TYR A 435 10.93 -9.26 -19.37
N ALA A 436 10.27 -8.41 -20.16
CA ALA A 436 10.30 -8.48 -21.63
C ALA A 436 11.70 -8.45 -22.24
N ASP A 437 12.62 -7.67 -21.65
CA ASP A 437 13.96 -7.43 -22.20
C ASP A 437 15.04 -8.32 -21.59
N ALA A 438 14.71 -9.16 -20.60
CA ALA A 438 15.68 -10.00 -19.89
C ALA A 438 15.85 -11.41 -20.49
N GLY A 439 14.96 -11.82 -21.39
CA GLY A 439 15.09 -13.05 -22.17
C GLY A 439 14.98 -14.35 -21.38
N PHE A 440 14.32 -14.34 -20.21
CA PHE A 440 14.06 -15.55 -19.42
C PHE A 440 12.87 -16.34 -19.98
N VAL A 441 12.84 -17.64 -19.65
CA VAL A 441 11.75 -18.57 -19.99
C VAL A 441 11.08 -19.12 -18.74
N PHE A 442 9.87 -19.65 -18.87
CA PHE A 442 9.03 -20.16 -17.78
C PHE A 442 9.38 -21.59 -17.39
N TYR A 443 10.65 -21.88 -17.11
CA TYR A 443 11.07 -23.26 -16.87
C TYR A 443 12.18 -23.34 -15.83
N ASP A 444 12.84 -24.50 -15.81
CA ASP A 444 13.76 -24.96 -14.80
C ASP A 444 15.21 -24.68 -15.22
N TYR A 445 15.96 -24.12 -14.31
CA TYR A 445 17.35 -23.75 -14.52
C TYR A 445 18.28 -24.65 -13.71
N TRP A 446 19.28 -25.22 -14.39
CA TRP A 446 20.30 -26.03 -13.72
C TRP A 446 21.10 -25.25 -12.68
N THR A 447 21.50 -25.96 -11.62
CA THR A 447 22.45 -25.48 -10.61
C THR A 447 23.71 -26.33 -10.59
N SER A 448 24.76 -25.85 -9.91
CA SER A 448 26.00 -26.61 -9.72
C SER A 448 25.96 -27.61 -8.58
N ASP A 449 24.85 -27.67 -7.83
CA ASP A 449 24.74 -28.56 -6.68
C ASP A 449 24.25 -29.93 -7.12
N ALA A 450 24.91 -30.98 -6.60
CA ALA A 450 24.65 -32.37 -6.92
C ALA A 450 23.92 -33.11 -5.80
N ALA A 451 23.06 -34.05 -6.17
CA ALA A 451 22.34 -34.95 -5.29
C ALA A 451 22.62 -36.40 -5.71
N GLY A 452 23.81 -36.92 -5.40
CA GLY A 452 24.27 -38.25 -5.86
C GLY A 452 24.45 -38.29 -7.38
N ASN A 453 23.61 -39.07 -8.08
CA ASN A 453 23.60 -39.13 -9.56
C ASN A 453 22.66 -38.10 -10.22
N TYR A 454 22.04 -37.24 -9.44
CA TYR A 454 21.14 -36.17 -9.87
C TYR A 454 21.75 -34.82 -9.62
N TRP A 455 21.22 -33.79 -10.29
CA TRP A 455 21.60 -32.39 -10.09
C TRP A 455 20.36 -31.57 -9.74
N PHE A 456 20.55 -30.56 -8.91
CA PHE A 456 19.45 -29.69 -8.54
C PHE A 456 19.12 -28.70 -9.66
N ALA A 457 17.84 -28.42 -9.79
CA ALA A 457 17.30 -27.39 -10.63
C ALA A 457 16.32 -26.51 -9.85
N VAL A 458 16.21 -25.24 -10.27
CA VAL A 458 15.33 -24.27 -9.67
C VAL A 458 14.39 -23.71 -10.73
N VAL A 459 13.11 -23.67 -10.41
CA VAL A 459 12.06 -23.15 -11.29
C VAL A 459 12.06 -21.63 -11.28
N SER A 460 12.14 -20.97 -12.44
CA SER A 460 12.31 -19.53 -12.57
C SER A 460 11.08 -18.69 -12.18
N HIS A 461 9.93 -19.31 -12.01
CA HIS A 461 8.69 -18.60 -11.71
C HIS A 461 8.22 -18.75 -10.24
N SER A 462 8.60 -19.83 -9.58
CA SER A 462 8.15 -20.13 -8.21
C SER A 462 9.31 -20.40 -7.23
N GLY A 463 10.52 -20.50 -7.77
CA GLY A 463 11.70 -20.84 -6.99
C GLY A 463 11.73 -22.28 -6.49
N ASP A 464 10.80 -23.15 -6.97
CA ASP A 464 10.78 -24.57 -6.60
C ASP A 464 12.12 -25.22 -6.83
N LEU A 465 12.50 -26.02 -5.83
CA LEU A 465 13.75 -26.75 -5.81
C LEU A 465 13.48 -28.26 -5.96
N TYR A 466 14.13 -28.88 -6.93
CA TYR A 466 14.07 -30.33 -7.14
C TYR A 466 15.36 -30.88 -7.76
N SER A 467 15.51 -32.19 -7.78
CA SER A 467 16.66 -32.86 -8.41
C SER A 467 16.23 -33.65 -9.66
N ASP A 468 17.06 -33.61 -10.70
CA ASP A 468 16.76 -34.27 -11.96
C ASP A 468 17.98 -34.97 -12.58
N ASN A 469 17.75 -35.85 -13.58
CA ASN A 469 18.80 -36.54 -14.31
C ASN A 469 19.62 -35.54 -15.14
N PRO A 470 20.96 -35.51 -15.05
CA PRO A 470 21.81 -34.55 -15.72
C PRO A 470 21.72 -34.58 -17.28
N ASN A 471 21.22 -35.67 -17.86
CA ASN A 471 21.00 -35.77 -19.30
C ASN A 471 19.70 -35.12 -19.76
N LYS A 472 18.80 -34.75 -18.85
CA LYS A 472 17.61 -34.00 -19.18
C LYS A 472 18.00 -32.61 -19.70
N GLY A 473 17.33 -32.15 -20.73
CA GLY A 473 17.53 -30.80 -21.22
C GLY A 473 16.81 -29.80 -20.33
N LEU A 474 17.55 -28.91 -19.63
CA LEU A 474 17.01 -27.75 -18.93
C LEU A 474 17.79 -26.50 -19.35
N TRP A 475 17.37 -25.37 -18.87
CA TRP A 475 17.91 -24.05 -19.18
C TRP A 475 19.07 -23.67 -18.24
N ALA A 476 19.79 -22.63 -18.61
CA ALA A 476 20.88 -22.10 -17.79
C ALA A 476 20.83 -20.59 -17.67
N VAL A 477 21.19 -20.15 -16.48
CA VAL A 477 21.66 -18.81 -16.17
C VAL A 477 23.04 -18.97 -15.51
N CYS A 478 24.02 -18.16 -15.87
CA CYS A 478 25.33 -18.18 -15.24
C CYS A 478 25.48 -16.98 -14.32
N THR A 479 26.30 -17.11 -13.27
CA THR A 479 26.54 -16.01 -12.34
C THR A 479 28.04 -15.72 -12.25
N THR A 480 28.36 -14.50 -11.79
CA THR A 480 29.71 -14.12 -11.40
C THR A 480 30.25 -15.06 -10.31
N PRO A 481 31.54 -15.35 -10.32
CA PRO A 481 32.17 -16.21 -9.33
C PRO A 481 31.98 -15.75 -7.91
#